data_be14ef24276b1a87a0a19da1c179e02f
#
_entry.id   be14ef24276b1a87a0a19da1c179e02f
#
_cell.length_a   1.000
_cell.length_b   1.000
_cell.length_c   1.000
_cell.angle_alpha   90.00
_cell.angle_beta   90.00
_cell.angle_gamma   90.00
#
_symmetry.space_group_name_H-M   'P 1'
#
loop_
_entity.id
_entity.type
_entity.pdbx_description
1 polymer ?
#
loop_
_entity_poly.entity_id
_entity_poly.type
_entity_poly.pdbx_seq_one_letter_code
_entity_poly.pdbx_strand_id
1 'polypeptide(L)'
;VFSGALKNIKGVVQDKVHMQMHQQNLTMAMMDVWSACRADINIMDAMRAASGYSPHMPVPIETNMILGSKDPVAIDRVACEVTGIDTSCVDYFKVAKETGLGNYDLEDIEVVGNTIEESYKKMWIPYIGDMSTRWPEYDVKCEGACSSCQALLAINMEELKAVNEYDKNAGMTVVIGGKNEIPKDIPDEKIVLHGNCTKKYLKDHPNAYWILGCPPNEPALYLTCLLYTSDAADE
;
A
#
# COMPACT_ATOMS: atom_id res chain seq x y z
N VAL A 1 3.11 2.39 3.97
CA VAL A 1 4.14 2.13 2.96
C VAL A 1 5.02 3.35 2.79
N PHE A 2 6.30 3.20 2.99
CA PHE A 2 7.31 4.22 2.73
C PHE A 2 7.72 4.20 1.23
N SER A 3 8.00 5.36 0.64
CA SER A 3 8.41 5.48 -0.75
C SER A 3 9.62 6.41 -0.83
N GLY A 4 10.81 5.82 -0.86
CA GLY A 4 12.09 6.50 -0.91
C GLY A 4 12.94 6.07 -2.10
N ALA A 5 14.26 6.11 -1.95
CA ALA A 5 15.22 5.79 -2.99
C ALA A 5 15.08 4.36 -3.51
N LEU A 6 14.92 3.38 -2.60
CA LEU A 6 14.77 1.98 -2.98
C LEU A 6 13.56 1.76 -3.89
N LYS A 7 12.41 2.34 -3.56
CA LYS A 7 11.22 2.19 -4.39
C LYS A 7 11.28 3.01 -5.67
N ASN A 8 12.00 4.13 -5.67
CA ASN A 8 12.11 5.01 -6.84
C ASN A 8 12.79 4.34 -8.04
N ILE A 9 13.67 3.35 -7.81
CA ILE A 9 14.39 2.63 -8.87
C ILE A 9 13.44 2.00 -9.90
N LYS A 10 12.23 1.63 -9.51
CA LYS A 10 11.24 1.09 -10.45
C LYS A 10 10.89 2.03 -11.61
N GLY A 11 11.19 3.33 -11.47
CA GLY A 11 11.00 4.31 -12.55
C GLY A 11 11.95 4.15 -13.74
N VAL A 12 13.02 3.34 -13.62
CA VAL A 12 13.95 3.07 -14.75
C VAL A 12 13.47 1.92 -15.63
N VAL A 13 12.44 1.17 -15.24
CA VAL A 13 11.89 0.07 -16.02
C VAL A 13 10.75 0.56 -16.92
N GLN A 14 10.51 -0.17 -18.02
CA GLN A 14 9.41 0.13 -18.92
C GLN A 14 8.05 -0.07 -18.23
N ASP A 15 7.04 0.71 -18.63
CA ASP A 15 5.69 0.69 -18.03
C ASP A 15 5.07 -0.70 -17.92
N LYS A 16 5.23 -1.53 -18.97
CA LYS A 16 4.74 -2.91 -18.96
C LYS A 16 5.38 -3.75 -17.86
N VAL A 17 6.69 -3.61 -17.65
CA VAL A 17 7.43 -4.32 -16.59
C VAL A 17 7.04 -3.76 -15.23
N HIS A 18 6.89 -2.44 -15.12
CA HIS A 18 6.44 -1.76 -13.91
C HIS A 18 5.11 -2.32 -13.40
N MET A 19 4.12 -2.50 -14.29
CA MET A 19 2.85 -3.13 -13.93
C MET A 19 3.01 -4.58 -13.47
N GLN A 20 3.88 -5.37 -14.13
CA GLN A 20 4.17 -6.75 -13.74
C GLN A 20 4.82 -6.84 -12.36
N MET A 21 5.72 -5.92 -11.99
CA MET A 21 6.33 -5.87 -10.66
C MET A 21 5.28 -5.79 -9.55
N HIS A 22 4.22 -4.98 -9.75
CA HIS A 22 3.10 -4.87 -8.80
C HIS A 22 2.23 -6.13 -8.73
N GLN A 23 2.18 -6.92 -9.81
CA GLN A 23 1.37 -8.15 -9.86
C GLN A 23 2.07 -9.37 -9.26
N GLN A 24 3.40 -9.34 -9.19
CA GLN A 24 4.22 -10.43 -8.65
C GLN A 24 4.63 -10.13 -7.20
N ASN A 25 5.90 -9.83 -7.01
CA ASN A 25 6.47 -9.44 -5.73
C ASN A 25 7.27 -8.16 -5.92
N LEU A 26 6.65 -7.03 -5.61
CA LEU A 26 7.24 -5.71 -5.82
C LEU A 26 8.60 -5.56 -5.10
N THR A 27 8.71 -6.07 -3.87
CA THR A 27 9.93 -5.97 -3.08
C THR A 27 11.09 -6.70 -3.76
N MET A 28 10.90 -7.95 -4.15
CA MET A 28 11.94 -8.73 -4.84
C MET A 28 12.29 -8.12 -6.20
N ALA A 29 11.28 -7.71 -6.98
CA ALA A 29 11.51 -7.09 -8.28
C ALA A 29 12.30 -5.77 -8.17
N MET A 30 12.08 -4.97 -7.13
CA MET A 30 12.91 -3.78 -6.87
C MET A 30 14.35 -4.15 -6.54
N MET A 31 14.59 -5.21 -5.74
CA MET A 31 15.94 -5.68 -5.42
C MET A 31 16.67 -6.19 -6.67
N ASP A 32 15.96 -6.89 -7.55
CA ASP A 32 16.52 -7.34 -8.84
C ASP A 32 16.96 -6.15 -9.70
N VAL A 33 16.14 -5.11 -9.79
CA VAL A 33 16.50 -3.87 -10.52
C VAL A 33 17.73 -3.21 -9.90
N TRP A 34 17.79 -3.08 -8.57
CA TRP A 34 18.95 -2.52 -7.88
C TRP A 34 20.22 -3.35 -8.08
N SER A 35 20.10 -4.67 -8.22
CA SER A 35 21.22 -5.54 -8.52
C SER A 35 21.80 -5.30 -9.92
N ALA A 36 20.94 -4.96 -10.88
CA ALA A 36 21.30 -4.73 -12.27
C ALA A 36 21.69 -3.26 -12.57
N CYS A 37 21.06 -2.31 -11.88
CA CYS A 37 21.21 -0.89 -12.17
C CYS A 37 21.33 -0.11 -10.86
N ARG A 38 22.57 0.13 -10.43
CA ARG A 38 22.86 0.90 -9.21
C ARG A 38 23.03 2.38 -9.53
N ALA A 39 22.46 3.24 -8.70
CA ALA A 39 22.74 4.66 -8.73
C ALA A 39 24.05 4.96 -7.96
N ASP A 40 24.89 5.82 -8.50
CA ASP A 40 26.12 6.28 -7.83
C ASP A 40 25.81 7.20 -6.65
N ILE A 41 24.71 7.94 -6.73
CA ILE A 41 24.21 8.82 -5.67
C ILE A 41 22.68 8.85 -5.68
N ASN A 42 22.11 8.89 -4.51
CA ASN A 42 20.66 9.04 -4.28
C ASN A 42 20.44 10.40 -3.60
N ILE A 43 19.57 11.22 -4.17
CA ILE A 43 19.14 12.50 -3.59
C ILE A 43 17.63 12.42 -3.39
N MET A 44 17.18 12.66 -2.17
CA MET A 44 15.77 12.69 -1.80
C MET A 44 15.38 14.14 -1.50
N ASP A 45 14.53 14.70 -2.35
CA ASP A 45 13.83 15.94 -2.05
C ASP A 45 12.71 15.63 -1.05
N ALA A 46 12.89 16.08 0.15
CA ALA A 46 11.92 16.00 1.24
C ALA A 46 11.59 17.42 1.76
N MET A 47 11.56 18.43 0.89
CA MET A 47 11.10 19.77 1.27
C MET A 47 9.65 19.72 1.70
N ARG A 48 8.83 18.98 0.95
CA ARG A 48 7.43 18.72 1.24
C ARG A 48 7.13 17.24 1.05
N ALA A 49 6.88 16.54 2.15
CA ALA A 49 6.60 15.12 2.14
C ALA A 49 5.09 14.83 2.11
N ALA A 50 4.71 13.70 1.52
CA ALA A 50 3.34 13.22 1.46
C ALA A 50 3.06 12.26 2.63
N SER A 51 2.20 12.65 3.55
CA SER A 51 1.75 11.86 4.69
C SER A 51 0.35 11.29 4.47
N GLY A 52 -0.11 10.43 5.34
CA GLY A 52 -1.48 9.90 5.31
C GLY A 52 -1.71 8.85 4.21
N TYR A 53 -2.85 8.92 3.54
CA TYR A 53 -3.27 7.97 2.50
C TYR A 53 -2.56 8.21 1.15
N SER A 54 -1.25 8.37 1.20
CA SER A 54 -0.41 8.56 0.02
C SER A 54 -0.35 7.27 -0.84
N PRO A 55 -0.36 7.35 -2.18
CA PRO A 55 -0.34 8.56 -3.01
C PRO A 55 -1.73 9.14 -3.37
N HIS A 56 -2.84 8.49 -2.99
CA HIS A 56 -4.17 8.83 -3.48
C HIS A 56 -4.74 10.09 -2.81
N MET A 57 -4.64 10.20 -1.49
CA MET A 57 -5.08 11.37 -0.71
C MET A 57 -4.00 11.78 0.29
N PRO A 58 -2.87 12.33 -0.19
CA PRO A 58 -1.80 12.74 0.69
C PRO A 58 -2.14 14.02 1.45
N VAL A 59 -1.67 14.08 2.69
CA VAL A 59 -1.57 15.33 3.45
C VAL A 59 -0.14 15.84 3.32
N PRO A 60 0.10 16.98 2.69
CA PRO A 60 1.44 17.54 2.57
C PRO A 60 1.95 18.04 3.92
N ILE A 61 3.19 17.68 4.25
CA ILE A 61 3.89 18.15 5.46
C ILE A 61 5.18 18.83 5.03
N GLU A 62 5.37 20.06 5.50
CA GLU A 62 6.61 20.81 5.31
C GLU A 62 7.70 20.20 6.19
N THR A 63 8.56 19.41 5.58
CA THR A 63 9.67 18.77 6.28
C THR A 63 10.98 19.52 6.11
N ASN A 64 11.09 20.31 5.05
CA ASN A 64 12.22 21.22 4.75
C ASN A 64 13.58 20.51 4.80
N MET A 65 13.65 19.31 4.24
CA MET A 65 14.85 18.48 4.22
C MET A 65 15.26 18.11 2.81
N ILE A 66 16.57 17.95 2.62
CA ILE A 66 17.16 17.25 1.49
C ILE A 66 18.12 16.22 2.07
N LEU A 67 17.96 14.96 1.66
CA LEU A 67 18.86 13.90 2.06
C LEU A 67 19.66 13.42 0.84
N GLY A 68 20.93 13.03 1.08
CA GLY A 68 21.79 12.49 0.04
C GLY A 68 22.61 11.33 0.56
N SER A 69 22.76 10.26 -0.22
CA SER A 69 23.61 9.12 0.11
C SER A 69 24.01 8.33 -1.14
N LYS A 70 25.15 7.67 -1.09
CA LYS A 70 25.53 6.65 -2.08
C LYS A 70 24.81 5.34 -1.82
N ASP A 71 24.32 5.12 -0.59
CA ASP A 71 23.63 3.93 -0.15
C ASP A 71 22.11 4.15 -0.14
N PRO A 72 21.34 3.45 -1.01
CA PRO A 72 19.89 3.61 -1.09
C PRO A 72 19.15 3.09 0.14
N VAL A 73 19.72 2.13 0.87
CA VAL A 73 19.15 1.60 2.11
C VAL A 73 19.35 2.58 3.24
N ALA A 74 20.57 3.13 3.38
CA ALA A 74 20.89 4.09 4.41
C ALA A 74 20.06 5.37 4.31
N ILE A 75 19.87 5.93 3.11
CA ILE A 75 19.06 7.14 2.94
C ILE A 75 17.59 6.88 3.31
N ASP A 76 17.02 5.76 2.90
CA ASP A 76 15.65 5.38 3.22
C ASP A 76 15.50 5.08 4.72
N ARG A 77 16.50 4.45 5.33
CA ARG A 77 16.54 4.16 6.77
C ARG A 77 16.53 5.44 7.62
N VAL A 78 17.39 6.39 7.29
CA VAL A 78 17.45 7.69 7.97
C VAL A 78 16.15 8.48 7.72
N ALA A 79 15.60 8.46 6.50
CA ALA A 79 14.34 9.11 6.21
C ALA A 79 13.17 8.54 7.04
N CYS A 80 13.15 7.24 7.33
CA CYS A 80 12.17 6.67 8.26
C CYS A 80 12.36 7.19 9.69
N GLU A 81 13.60 7.29 10.18
CA GLU A 81 13.88 7.81 11.53
C GLU A 81 13.42 9.26 11.69
N VAL A 82 13.82 10.14 10.78
CA VAL A 82 13.46 11.57 10.86
C VAL A 82 11.96 11.81 10.67
N THR A 83 11.21 10.84 10.15
CA THR A 83 9.76 10.95 9.95
C THR A 83 8.94 10.12 10.94
N GLY A 84 9.58 9.37 11.83
CA GLY A 84 8.93 8.52 12.82
C GLY A 84 8.17 7.34 12.23
N ILE A 85 8.61 6.86 11.05
CA ILE A 85 8.03 5.69 10.38
C ILE A 85 8.67 4.42 10.95
N ASP A 86 7.83 3.52 11.45
CA ASP A 86 8.28 2.20 11.90
C ASP A 86 8.77 1.36 10.70
N THR A 87 10.07 1.07 10.70
CA THR A 87 10.72 0.31 9.63
C THR A 87 10.27 -1.14 9.54
N SER A 88 9.70 -1.71 10.60
CA SER A 88 9.11 -3.05 10.58
C SER A 88 7.93 -3.16 9.60
N CYS A 89 7.29 -2.03 9.29
CA CYS A 89 6.20 -1.92 8.31
C CYS A 89 6.70 -1.76 6.86
N VAL A 90 8.02 -1.81 6.62
CA VAL A 90 8.63 -1.57 5.32
C VAL A 90 9.36 -2.83 4.84
N ASP A 91 8.64 -3.71 4.14
CA ASP A 91 9.08 -5.07 3.78
C ASP A 91 10.44 -5.12 3.07
N TYR A 92 10.78 -4.13 2.26
CA TYR A 92 12.01 -4.16 1.50
C TYR A 92 13.28 -3.98 2.35
N PHE A 93 13.19 -3.41 3.55
CA PHE A 93 14.35 -3.36 4.46
C PHE A 93 14.80 -4.75 4.90
N LYS A 94 13.82 -5.65 5.14
CA LYS A 94 14.15 -7.04 5.48
C LYS A 94 14.94 -7.70 4.35
N VAL A 95 14.46 -7.55 3.12
CA VAL A 95 15.13 -8.15 1.95
C VAL A 95 16.49 -7.47 1.70
N ALA A 96 16.58 -6.15 1.83
CA ALA A 96 17.84 -5.43 1.69
C ALA A 96 18.90 -5.92 2.70
N LYS A 97 18.49 -6.15 3.94
CA LYS A 97 19.38 -6.71 4.98
C LYS A 97 19.80 -8.14 4.66
N GLU A 98 18.88 -9.00 4.25
CA GLU A 98 19.17 -10.40 3.87
C GLU A 98 20.09 -10.52 2.65
N THR A 99 19.99 -9.59 1.71
CA THR A 99 20.79 -9.58 0.46
C THR A 99 22.08 -8.76 0.56
N GLY A 100 22.31 -8.05 1.67
CA GLY A 100 23.47 -7.18 1.83
C GLY A 100 23.50 -6.02 0.84
N LEU A 101 22.33 -5.49 0.43
CA LEU A 101 22.23 -4.43 -0.58
C LEU A 101 22.81 -3.08 -0.11
N GLY A 102 22.75 -2.80 1.18
CA GLY A 102 23.24 -1.57 1.80
C GLY A 102 23.14 -1.64 3.33
N ASN A 103 23.44 -0.53 4.00
CA ASN A 103 23.49 -0.44 5.45
C ASN A 103 22.10 -0.10 6.02
N TYR A 104 21.55 -1.02 6.78
CA TYR A 104 20.27 -0.84 7.46
C TYR A 104 20.41 -0.41 8.92
N ASP A 105 21.41 -0.95 9.64
CA ASP A 105 21.59 -0.69 11.05
C ASP A 105 22.14 0.72 11.26
N LEU A 106 21.48 1.56 12.09
CA LEU A 106 21.82 2.98 12.23
C LEU A 106 23.25 3.21 12.76
N GLU A 107 23.77 2.28 13.53
CA GLU A 107 25.13 2.30 14.04
C GLU A 107 26.21 2.21 12.95
N ASP A 108 25.85 1.71 11.77
CA ASP A 108 26.71 1.61 10.59
C ASP A 108 26.51 2.78 9.63
N ILE A 109 25.65 3.76 9.98
CA ILE A 109 25.32 4.91 9.13
C ILE A 109 25.84 6.19 9.78
N GLU A 110 26.82 6.82 9.14
CA GLU A 110 27.28 8.14 9.53
C GLU A 110 26.34 9.21 8.93
N VAL A 111 25.70 9.98 9.80
CA VAL A 111 24.85 11.12 9.40
C VAL A 111 25.67 12.40 9.49
N VAL A 112 25.83 13.09 8.36
CA VAL A 112 26.57 14.36 8.25
C VAL A 112 25.60 15.50 7.98
N GLY A 113 25.77 16.62 8.66
CA GLY A 113 24.89 17.78 8.61
C GLY A 113 24.02 17.87 9.84
N ASN A 114 22.71 18.11 9.66
CA ASN A 114 21.77 18.11 10.79
C ASN A 114 21.59 16.71 11.36
N THR A 115 21.46 16.62 12.66
CA THR A 115 21.20 15.33 13.31
C THR A 115 19.79 14.81 13.02
N ILE A 116 19.55 13.52 13.29
CA ILE A 116 18.22 12.91 13.18
C ILE A 116 17.22 13.64 14.10
N GLU A 117 17.63 13.95 15.33
CA GLU A 117 16.81 14.62 16.33
C GLU A 117 16.43 16.05 15.90
N GLU A 118 17.41 16.83 15.37
CA GLU A 118 17.15 18.19 14.85
C GLU A 118 16.22 18.18 13.65
N SER A 119 16.29 17.11 12.83
CA SER A 119 15.52 16.95 11.60
C SER A 119 14.17 16.27 11.82
N TYR A 120 13.86 15.80 13.03
CA TYR A 120 12.68 14.99 13.30
C TYR A 120 11.37 15.74 13.02
N LYS A 121 10.54 15.17 12.14
CA LYS A 121 9.20 15.64 11.77
C LYS A 121 8.25 14.46 11.69
N LYS A 122 7.52 14.20 12.76
CA LYS A 122 6.58 13.08 12.81
C LYS A 122 5.54 13.18 11.69
N MET A 123 5.52 12.17 10.84
CA MET A 123 4.48 12.03 9.81
C MET A 123 3.21 11.44 10.43
N TRP A 124 2.07 11.90 9.93
CA TRP A 124 0.82 11.21 10.20
C TRP A 124 0.74 9.94 9.35
N ILE A 125 0.71 8.80 10.01
CA ILE A 125 0.54 7.51 9.38
C ILE A 125 -0.87 7.04 9.74
N PRO A 126 -1.77 6.88 8.76
CA PRO A 126 -3.10 6.35 9.04
C PRO A 126 -2.96 4.94 9.60
N TYR A 127 -3.90 4.57 10.47
CA TYR A 127 -3.94 3.21 10.97
C TYR A 127 -4.06 2.22 9.80
N ILE A 128 -3.04 1.42 9.63
CA ILE A 128 -2.93 0.36 8.64
C ILE A 128 -2.68 -0.92 9.44
N GLY A 129 -3.69 -1.73 9.61
CA GLY A 129 -3.60 -2.93 10.43
C GLY A 129 -4.82 -3.81 10.26
N ASP A 130 -5.36 -4.34 11.34
CA ASP A 130 -6.62 -5.06 11.30
C ASP A 130 -7.78 -4.08 11.07
N MET A 131 -8.40 -4.18 9.90
CA MET A 131 -9.54 -3.36 9.50
C MET A 131 -10.88 -4.08 9.68
N SER A 132 -10.87 -5.31 10.18
CA SER A 132 -12.06 -6.16 10.31
C SER A 132 -13.15 -5.56 11.19
N THR A 133 -12.79 -4.69 12.13
CA THR A 133 -13.73 -4.07 13.07
C THR A 133 -14.03 -2.60 12.78
N ARG A 134 -13.39 -2.02 11.75
CA ARG A 134 -13.48 -0.58 11.48
C ARG A 134 -14.84 -0.16 10.93
N TRP A 135 -15.50 -1.03 10.21
CA TRP A 135 -16.83 -0.83 9.63
C TRP A 135 -17.74 -2.00 10.04
N PRO A 136 -18.40 -1.90 11.19
CA PRO A 136 -19.14 -3.01 11.78
C PRO A 136 -20.36 -3.46 10.93
N GLU A 137 -20.80 -2.64 9.99
CA GLU A 137 -21.88 -2.96 9.03
C GLU A 137 -21.39 -3.89 7.90
N TYR A 138 -20.07 -4.07 7.77
CA TYR A 138 -19.44 -4.92 6.75
C TYR A 138 -18.62 -6.03 7.39
N ASP A 139 -18.56 -7.19 6.74
CA ASP A 139 -17.63 -8.25 7.09
C ASP A 139 -16.32 -8.05 6.32
N VAL A 140 -15.36 -7.33 6.91
CA VAL A 140 -14.07 -7.05 6.27
C VAL A 140 -13.05 -8.13 6.61
N LYS A 141 -12.62 -8.88 5.61
CA LYS A 141 -11.55 -9.87 5.67
C LYS A 141 -10.26 -9.22 5.15
N CYS A 142 -9.27 -8.99 6.02
CA CYS A 142 -8.07 -8.23 5.65
C CYS A 142 -6.75 -8.95 5.88
N GLU A 143 -6.78 -10.25 6.12
CA GLU A 143 -5.56 -11.01 6.41
C GLU A 143 -4.62 -11.09 5.21
N GLY A 144 -3.37 -10.68 5.44
CA GLY A 144 -2.36 -10.54 4.39
C GLY A 144 -2.59 -9.37 3.45
N ALA A 145 -3.42 -8.38 3.83
CA ALA A 145 -3.61 -7.17 3.07
C ALA A 145 -2.39 -6.25 3.17
N CYS A 146 -1.94 -5.73 2.04
CA CYS A 146 -0.92 -4.68 2.02
C CYS A 146 -1.53 -3.31 2.33
N SER A 147 -0.69 -2.38 2.79
CA SER A 147 -1.10 -1.03 3.15
C SER A 147 -1.81 -0.26 2.03
N SER A 148 -1.47 -0.52 0.76
CA SER A 148 -2.12 0.15 -0.37
C SER A 148 -3.58 -0.26 -0.52
N CYS A 149 -3.90 -1.56 -0.42
CA CYS A 149 -5.28 -2.02 -0.45
C CYS A 149 -6.07 -1.56 0.79
N GLN A 150 -5.43 -1.55 1.96
CA GLN A 150 -6.07 -1.03 3.18
C GLN A 150 -6.40 0.46 3.06
N ALA A 151 -5.46 1.27 2.54
CA ALA A 151 -5.68 2.70 2.31
C ALA A 151 -6.82 2.94 1.31
N LEU A 152 -6.84 2.22 0.20
CA LEU A 152 -7.91 2.33 -0.79
C LEU A 152 -9.26 1.89 -0.24
N LEU A 153 -9.32 0.81 0.52
CA LEU A 153 -10.57 0.41 1.16
C LEU A 153 -11.07 1.51 2.10
N ALA A 154 -10.18 2.12 2.89
CA ALA A 154 -10.58 3.22 3.76
C ALA A 154 -11.13 4.42 2.98
N ILE A 155 -10.50 4.79 1.86
CA ILE A 155 -10.99 5.85 0.98
C ILE A 155 -12.37 5.49 0.42
N ASN A 156 -12.53 4.27 -0.10
CA ASN A 156 -13.79 3.81 -0.69
C ASN A 156 -14.95 3.81 0.31
N MET A 157 -14.69 3.43 1.56
CA MET A 157 -15.72 3.47 2.61
C MET A 157 -16.14 4.90 2.95
N GLU A 158 -15.21 5.85 2.94
CA GLU A 158 -15.56 7.27 3.13
C GLU A 158 -16.30 7.85 1.90
N GLU A 159 -15.94 7.44 0.69
CA GLU A 159 -16.69 7.79 -0.53
C GLU A 159 -18.12 7.26 -0.51
N LEU A 160 -18.33 5.99 -0.10
CA LEU A 160 -19.67 5.41 0.07
C LEU A 160 -20.53 6.24 1.02
N LYS A 161 -19.96 6.68 2.15
CA LYS A 161 -20.67 7.57 3.09
C LYS A 161 -21.01 8.90 2.45
N ALA A 162 -20.06 9.49 1.73
CA ALA A 162 -20.24 10.80 1.09
C ALA A 162 -21.36 10.81 0.03
N VAL A 163 -21.59 9.69 -0.65
CA VAL A 163 -22.64 9.53 -1.67
C VAL A 163 -23.91 8.86 -1.14
N ASN A 164 -24.02 8.61 0.17
CA ASN A 164 -25.14 7.96 0.84
C ASN A 164 -25.43 6.50 0.37
N GLU A 165 -24.40 5.78 -0.05
CA GLU A 165 -24.48 4.39 -0.49
C GLU A 165 -23.95 3.40 0.56
N TYR A 166 -23.35 3.88 1.63
CA TYR A 166 -22.74 3.06 2.66
C TYR A 166 -23.74 2.08 3.29
N ASP A 167 -24.89 2.58 3.74
CA ASP A 167 -25.89 1.76 4.43
C ASP A 167 -26.60 0.78 3.49
N LYS A 168 -26.73 1.13 2.21
CA LYS A 168 -27.38 0.26 1.21
C LYS A 168 -26.57 -1.01 0.91
N ASN A 169 -25.24 -0.94 1.09
CA ASN A 169 -24.33 -2.05 0.88
C ASN A 169 -23.94 -2.75 2.19
N ALA A 170 -24.60 -2.44 3.29
CA ALA A 170 -24.37 -3.10 4.57
C ALA A 170 -24.61 -4.63 4.47
N GLY A 171 -23.79 -5.40 5.17
CA GLY A 171 -23.83 -6.86 5.14
C GLY A 171 -23.01 -7.49 3.99
N MET A 172 -22.30 -6.70 3.20
CA MET A 172 -21.34 -7.23 2.23
C MET A 172 -20.07 -7.74 2.93
N THR A 173 -19.51 -8.82 2.39
CA THR A 173 -18.18 -9.32 2.77
C THR A 173 -17.14 -8.73 1.82
N VAL A 174 -16.25 -7.90 2.35
CA VAL A 174 -15.17 -7.27 1.56
C VAL A 174 -13.84 -7.94 1.88
N VAL A 175 -13.22 -8.55 0.88
CA VAL A 175 -11.98 -9.31 1.04
C VAL A 175 -10.82 -8.54 0.41
N ILE A 176 -9.87 -8.12 1.24
CA ILE A 176 -8.58 -7.56 0.82
C ILE A 176 -7.46 -8.45 1.34
N GLY A 177 -6.41 -8.65 0.53
CA GLY A 177 -5.32 -9.54 0.92
C GLY A 177 -5.52 -11.00 0.55
N GLY A 178 -4.43 -11.73 0.53
CA GLY A 178 -4.39 -13.08 -0.02
C GLY A 178 -4.34 -14.21 1.01
N LYS A 179 -4.59 -13.95 2.32
CA LYS A 179 -4.47 -14.99 3.35
C LYS A 179 -5.78 -15.25 4.11
N ASN A 180 -6.90 -14.72 3.60
CA ASN A 180 -8.19 -14.85 4.25
C ASN A 180 -8.79 -16.24 4.10
N GLU A 181 -9.64 -16.62 5.06
CA GLU A 181 -10.58 -17.70 4.95
C GLU A 181 -11.98 -17.12 4.71
N ILE A 182 -12.64 -17.56 3.64
CA ILE A 182 -13.99 -17.13 3.27
C ILE A 182 -14.91 -18.34 3.44
N PRO A 183 -15.94 -18.27 4.32
CA PRO A 183 -16.92 -19.32 4.47
C PRO A 183 -17.67 -19.58 3.16
N LYS A 184 -17.86 -20.85 2.80
CA LYS A 184 -18.51 -21.26 1.54
C LYS A 184 -20.04 -21.03 1.49
N ASP A 185 -20.63 -20.77 2.63
CA ASP A 185 -22.06 -20.50 2.78
C ASP A 185 -22.43 -19.02 2.57
N ILE A 186 -21.45 -18.15 2.38
CA ILE A 186 -21.71 -16.76 2.01
C ILE A 186 -22.09 -16.72 0.53
N PRO A 187 -23.27 -16.13 0.18
CA PRO A 187 -23.67 -15.97 -1.21
C PRO A 187 -22.63 -15.14 -2.00
N ASP A 188 -22.29 -15.59 -3.20
CA ASP A 188 -21.25 -14.95 -4.03
C ASP A 188 -21.55 -13.49 -4.33
N GLU A 189 -22.84 -13.13 -4.52
CA GLU A 189 -23.31 -11.76 -4.76
C GLU A 189 -23.09 -10.82 -3.56
N LYS A 190 -22.78 -11.36 -2.40
CA LYS A 190 -22.40 -10.59 -1.20
C LYS A 190 -20.89 -10.48 -0.99
N ILE A 191 -20.08 -11.01 -1.89
CA ILE A 191 -18.63 -11.03 -1.75
C ILE A 191 -17.97 -10.07 -2.75
N VAL A 192 -17.17 -9.16 -2.23
CA VAL A 192 -16.29 -8.29 -3.02
C VAL A 192 -14.83 -8.70 -2.79
N LEU A 193 -14.19 -9.17 -3.83
CA LEU A 193 -12.78 -9.56 -3.87
C LEU A 193 -11.95 -8.38 -4.40
N HIS A 194 -11.24 -7.67 -3.52
CA HIS A 194 -10.56 -6.42 -3.84
C HIS A 194 -9.06 -6.65 -4.08
N GLY A 195 -8.64 -6.60 -5.34
CA GLY A 195 -7.27 -6.70 -5.77
C GLY A 195 -6.84 -8.05 -6.34
N ASN A 196 -5.70 -8.07 -7.03
CA ASN A 196 -5.21 -9.26 -7.75
C ASN A 196 -4.92 -10.46 -6.84
N CYS A 197 -4.48 -10.21 -5.60
CA CYS A 197 -4.17 -11.28 -4.63
C CYS A 197 -5.41 -12.05 -4.17
N THR A 198 -6.61 -11.49 -4.34
CA THR A 198 -7.87 -12.14 -3.99
C THR A 198 -8.45 -13.00 -5.12
N LYS A 199 -7.91 -12.92 -6.35
CA LYS A 199 -8.38 -13.68 -7.52
C LYS A 199 -8.53 -15.18 -7.27
N LYS A 200 -7.66 -15.75 -6.44
CA LYS A 200 -7.67 -17.18 -6.11
C LYS A 200 -8.97 -17.65 -5.46
N TYR A 201 -9.71 -16.77 -4.80
CA TYR A 201 -10.98 -17.11 -4.15
C TYR A 201 -12.14 -17.30 -5.14
N LEU A 202 -12.00 -16.85 -6.40
CA LEU A 202 -12.94 -17.15 -7.47
C LEU A 202 -13.07 -18.64 -7.76
N LYS A 203 -12.14 -19.47 -7.28
CA LYS A 203 -12.25 -20.92 -7.39
C LYS A 203 -13.41 -21.47 -6.57
N ASP A 204 -13.62 -20.93 -5.37
CA ASP A 204 -14.65 -21.35 -4.44
C ASP A 204 -15.91 -20.45 -4.52
N HIS A 205 -15.77 -19.20 -5.01
CA HIS A 205 -16.80 -18.18 -5.17
C HIS A 205 -16.77 -17.59 -6.60
N PRO A 206 -17.19 -18.36 -7.61
CA PRO A 206 -16.98 -17.99 -9.02
C PRO A 206 -17.78 -16.77 -9.48
N ASN A 207 -18.86 -16.42 -8.80
CA ASN A 207 -19.71 -15.27 -9.13
C ASN A 207 -19.48 -14.08 -8.20
N ALA A 208 -18.47 -14.14 -7.30
CA ALA A 208 -18.10 -13.01 -6.46
C ALA A 208 -17.56 -11.84 -7.31
N TYR A 209 -17.83 -10.62 -6.86
CA TYR A 209 -17.30 -9.43 -7.52
C TYR A 209 -15.80 -9.33 -7.33
N TRP A 210 -15.06 -9.46 -8.42
CA TRP A 210 -13.61 -9.31 -8.38
C TRP A 210 -13.14 -8.01 -9.02
N ILE A 211 -12.48 -7.17 -8.22
CA ILE A 211 -11.91 -5.89 -8.62
C ILE A 211 -10.44 -6.08 -8.95
N LEU A 212 -10.13 -5.95 -10.24
CA LEU A 212 -8.78 -6.08 -10.77
C LEU A 212 -7.88 -4.93 -10.32
N GLY A 213 -6.64 -5.23 -10.01
CA GLY A 213 -5.59 -4.23 -9.73
C GLY A 213 -4.69 -4.61 -8.56
N CYS A 214 -3.53 -3.92 -8.45
CA CYS A 214 -2.59 -4.11 -7.34
C CYS A 214 -1.88 -2.78 -6.99
N PRO A 215 -2.55 -1.92 -6.21
CA PRO A 215 -3.95 -1.96 -5.79
C PRO A 215 -4.92 -1.68 -6.95
N PRO A 216 -6.21 -1.95 -6.81
CA PRO A 216 -7.23 -1.47 -7.75
C PRO A 216 -7.23 0.05 -7.83
N ASN A 217 -7.31 0.61 -9.06
CA ASN A 217 -7.15 2.05 -9.26
C ASN A 217 -8.48 2.83 -9.35
N GLU A 218 -9.61 2.15 -9.40
CA GLU A 218 -10.92 2.77 -9.61
C GLU A 218 -11.87 2.45 -8.47
N PRO A 219 -11.83 3.24 -7.38
CA PRO A 219 -12.65 2.98 -6.21
C PRO A 219 -14.15 3.14 -6.46
N ALA A 220 -14.55 4.14 -7.22
CA ALA A 220 -15.96 4.44 -7.44
C ALA A 220 -16.66 3.46 -8.39
N LEU A 221 -15.94 2.82 -9.31
CA LEU A 221 -16.54 2.02 -10.38
C LEU A 221 -17.16 0.73 -9.85
N TYR A 222 -16.56 0.08 -8.88
CA TYR A 222 -17.12 -1.14 -8.32
C TYR A 222 -18.37 -0.90 -7.47
N LEU A 223 -18.43 0.27 -6.85
CA LEU A 223 -19.59 0.66 -6.07
C LEU A 223 -20.81 0.86 -6.97
N THR A 224 -20.58 1.45 -8.15
CA THR A 224 -21.62 1.59 -9.18
C THR A 224 -22.05 0.23 -9.73
N CYS A 225 -21.13 -0.72 -9.90
CA CYS A 225 -21.46 -2.08 -10.33
C CYS A 225 -22.27 -2.87 -9.29
N LEU A 226 -21.99 -2.69 -8.00
CA LEU A 226 -22.79 -3.27 -6.92
C LEU A 226 -24.23 -2.74 -6.92
N LEU A 227 -24.42 -1.47 -7.23
CA LEU A 227 -25.75 -0.83 -7.34
C LEU A 227 -26.55 -1.35 -8.54
N TYR A 228 -25.91 -1.45 -9.71
CA TYR A 228 -26.57 -1.89 -10.94
C TYR A 228 -27.05 -3.34 -10.89
N THR A 229 -26.39 -4.18 -10.10
CA THR A 229 -26.78 -5.61 -10.00
C THR A 229 -27.82 -5.88 -8.93
N SER A 230 -27.94 -5.03 -7.90
CA SER A 230 -29.05 -5.13 -6.94
C SER A 230 -30.37 -4.69 -7.58
N ASP A 231 -30.34 -3.65 -8.42
CA ASP A 231 -31.54 -3.15 -9.11
C ASP A 231 -31.99 -4.06 -10.30
N ALA A 232 -31.03 -4.79 -10.91
CA ALA A 232 -31.33 -5.73 -11.99
C ALA A 232 -31.87 -7.08 -11.54
N ALA A 233 -31.84 -7.38 -10.24
CA ALA A 233 -32.41 -8.59 -9.67
C ALA A 233 -33.87 -8.41 -9.23
N ASP A 234 -34.38 -7.18 -9.22
CA ASP A 234 -35.74 -6.82 -8.84
C ASP A 234 -36.69 -6.53 -10.04
N GLU A 235 -36.18 -6.63 -11.31
CA GLU A 235 -36.96 -6.62 -12.55
C GLU A 235 -37.05 -8.06 -13.17
#